data_acf16e4b6b5a779b3ccfdf3483a3bb4f
#
_entry.id   acf16e4b6b5a779b3ccfdf3483a3bb4f
#
_cell.length_a   1.000
_cell.length_b   1.000
_cell.length_c   1.000
_cell.angle_alpha   90.00
_cell.angle_beta   90.00
_cell.angle_gamma   90.00
#
_symmetry.space_group_name_H-M   'P 1'
#
loop_
_entity.id
_entity.type
_entity.pdbx_description
1 polymer ?
#
loop_
_entity_poly.entity_id
_entity_poly.type
_entity_poly.pdbx_seq_one_letter_code
_entity_poly.pdbx_strand_id
1 'polypeptide(L)'
;GYEVTCNIMAISNTQESDLDQALDMVAKSSADGIYIVDSYGALYPEQIRRTADKYTEIAEANGKFVGMHAHNNQQLAFANTIEAAAQGVSLLDATMMGMGRGAGNCAMELLLSFLKNPKYNVFPVLKFIEEHMLPLKESGAVWGYDIPYLLTGRLNQHPSAAIDYIKSGETHYADFYTDLLDK
;
A
#
# COMPACT_ATOMS: atom_id res chain seq x y z
N GLY A 1 -24.94 3.86 -12.33
CA GLY A 1 -24.26 2.82 -11.60
C GLY A 1 -23.00 3.33 -10.96
N TYR A 2 -22.39 2.55 -10.10
CA TYR A 2 -21.08 2.83 -9.52
C TYR A 2 -20.04 2.03 -10.27
N GLU A 3 -18.81 2.56 -10.38
CA GLU A 3 -17.64 1.77 -10.70
C GLU A 3 -17.23 0.98 -9.46
N VAL A 4 -16.95 -0.30 -9.63
CA VAL A 4 -16.65 -1.22 -8.52
C VAL A 4 -15.30 -1.87 -8.75
N THR A 5 -14.45 -1.83 -7.75
CA THR A 5 -13.13 -2.49 -7.78
C THR A 5 -13.06 -3.62 -6.78
N CYS A 6 -12.25 -4.62 -7.08
CA CYS A 6 -11.96 -5.73 -6.19
C CYS A 6 -10.51 -5.64 -5.68
N ASN A 7 -10.33 -5.58 -4.37
CA ASN A 7 -9.03 -5.53 -3.73
C ASN A 7 -8.61 -6.94 -3.32
N ILE A 8 -7.58 -7.50 -3.95
CA ILE A 8 -6.97 -8.77 -3.51
C ILE A 8 -5.91 -8.43 -2.47
N MET A 9 -6.24 -8.71 -1.21
CA MET A 9 -5.42 -8.33 -0.06
C MET A 9 -4.34 -9.36 0.25
N ALA A 10 -3.29 -8.93 0.98
CA ALA A 10 -2.22 -9.77 1.52
C ALA A 10 -1.50 -10.62 0.45
N ILE A 11 -1.36 -10.10 -0.75
CA ILE A 11 -0.77 -10.83 -1.89
C ILE A 11 0.66 -11.32 -1.62
N SER A 12 1.39 -10.64 -0.74
CA SER A 12 2.74 -11.05 -0.32
C SER A 12 2.78 -12.38 0.44
N ASN A 13 1.65 -12.80 1.03
CA ASN A 13 1.49 -14.05 1.77
C ASN A 13 0.59 -15.08 1.07
N THR A 14 0.08 -14.74 -0.12
CA THR A 14 -0.81 -15.61 -0.88
C THR A 14 0.03 -16.54 -1.76
N GLN A 15 -0.32 -17.82 -1.81
CA GLN A 15 0.29 -18.74 -2.76
C GLN A 15 -0.07 -18.35 -4.20
N GLU A 16 0.84 -18.57 -5.14
CA GLU A 16 0.64 -18.16 -6.53
C GLU A 16 -0.61 -18.80 -7.15
N SER A 17 -0.87 -20.07 -6.87
CA SER A 17 -2.08 -20.77 -7.32
C SER A 17 -3.38 -20.15 -6.83
N ASP A 18 -3.39 -19.66 -5.59
CA ASP A 18 -4.57 -19.04 -4.98
C ASP A 18 -4.77 -17.63 -5.54
N LEU A 19 -3.68 -16.92 -5.79
CA LEU A 19 -3.71 -15.62 -6.46
C LEU A 19 -4.25 -15.76 -7.89
N ASP A 20 -3.80 -16.77 -8.65
CA ASP A 20 -4.29 -17.05 -10.01
C ASP A 20 -5.79 -17.34 -10.01
N GLN A 21 -6.26 -18.14 -9.07
CA GLN A 21 -7.68 -18.45 -8.93
C GLN A 21 -8.50 -17.20 -8.59
N ALA A 22 -8.00 -16.36 -7.64
CA ALA A 22 -8.67 -15.13 -7.28
C ALA A 22 -8.74 -14.15 -8.46
N LEU A 23 -7.66 -14.00 -9.23
CA LEU A 23 -7.63 -13.18 -10.44
C LEU A 23 -8.61 -13.66 -11.49
N ASP A 24 -8.69 -14.98 -11.76
CA ASP A 24 -9.65 -15.56 -12.70
C ASP A 24 -11.09 -15.32 -12.27
N MET A 25 -11.39 -15.43 -10.98
CA MET A 25 -12.70 -15.11 -10.43
C MET A 25 -13.08 -13.64 -10.63
N VAL A 26 -12.16 -12.71 -10.31
CA VAL A 26 -12.42 -11.27 -10.49
C VAL A 26 -12.50 -10.91 -11.97
N ALA A 27 -11.67 -11.50 -12.81
CA ALA A 27 -11.70 -11.30 -14.25
C ALA A 27 -13.09 -11.61 -14.85
N LYS A 28 -13.74 -12.68 -14.37
CA LYS A 28 -15.08 -13.12 -14.79
C LYS A 28 -16.23 -12.39 -14.08
N SER A 29 -15.95 -11.58 -13.08
CA SER A 29 -16.95 -10.84 -12.31
C SER A 29 -17.41 -9.57 -13.03
N SER A 30 -18.43 -8.91 -12.46
CA SER A 30 -18.89 -7.59 -12.90
C SER A 30 -18.09 -6.42 -12.35
N ALA A 31 -16.97 -6.65 -11.64
CA ALA A 31 -16.09 -5.60 -11.18
C ALA A 31 -15.41 -4.89 -12.36
N ASP A 32 -15.26 -3.57 -12.28
CA ASP A 32 -14.64 -2.76 -13.32
C ASP A 32 -13.11 -2.78 -13.24
N GLY A 33 -12.57 -3.03 -12.04
CA GLY A 33 -11.11 -3.03 -11.81
C GLY A 33 -10.65 -4.00 -10.74
N ILE A 34 -9.34 -4.28 -10.76
CA ILE A 34 -8.65 -5.18 -9.83
C ILE A 34 -7.51 -4.41 -9.17
N TYR A 35 -7.40 -4.47 -7.84
CA TYR A 35 -6.32 -3.79 -7.11
C TYR A 35 -5.25 -4.75 -6.62
N ILE A 36 -4.00 -4.38 -6.85
CA ILE A 36 -2.81 -4.94 -6.22
C ILE A 36 -2.72 -4.31 -4.83
N VAL A 37 -2.77 -5.13 -3.76
CA VAL A 37 -2.73 -4.60 -2.40
C VAL A 37 -1.54 -5.17 -1.62
N ASP A 38 -0.51 -4.35 -1.42
CA ASP A 38 0.61 -4.66 -0.52
C ASP A 38 0.19 -4.38 0.93
N SER A 39 -0.61 -5.29 1.49
CA SER A 39 -1.25 -5.12 2.82
C SER A 39 -0.27 -5.01 3.98
N TYR A 40 0.93 -5.56 3.83
CA TYR A 40 1.93 -5.60 4.89
C TYR A 40 3.10 -4.64 4.64
N GLY A 41 3.07 -3.93 3.51
CA GLY A 41 4.19 -3.08 3.08
C GLY A 41 5.48 -3.88 2.96
N ALA A 42 5.37 -5.13 2.49
CA ALA A 42 6.43 -6.14 2.47
C ALA A 42 7.06 -6.33 1.09
N LEU A 43 6.38 -5.90 0.03
CA LEU A 43 6.84 -6.11 -1.35
C LEU A 43 7.95 -5.13 -1.74
N TYR A 44 8.86 -5.63 -2.55
CA TYR A 44 9.91 -4.86 -3.19
C TYR A 44 9.52 -4.47 -4.62
N PRO A 45 10.13 -3.43 -5.22
CA PRO A 45 9.77 -2.95 -6.56
C PRO A 45 9.79 -4.04 -7.65
N GLU A 46 10.76 -4.96 -7.63
CA GLU A 46 10.82 -6.05 -8.59
C GLU A 46 9.68 -7.07 -8.44
N GLN A 47 9.14 -7.24 -7.23
CA GLN A 47 7.95 -8.07 -6.99
C GLN A 47 6.71 -7.34 -7.50
N ILE A 48 6.60 -6.03 -7.26
CA ILE A 48 5.52 -5.20 -7.78
C ILE A 48 5.50 -5.24 -9.32
N ARG A 49 6.66 -5.14 -9.97
CA ARG A 49 6.76 -5.24 -11.43
C ARG A 49 6.11 -6.53 -11.95
N ARG A 50 6.53 -7.69 -11.44
CA ARG A 50 5.99 -9.00 -11.86
C ARG A 50 4.49 -9.12 -11.58
N THR A 51 4.05 -8.62 -10.43
CA THR A 51 2.63 -8.65 -10.06
C THR A 51 1.82 -7.73 -10.96
N ALA A 52 2.31 -6.53 -11.24
CA ALA A 52 1.64 -5.57 -12.10
C ALA A 52 1.50 -6.10 -13.54
N ASP A 53 2.56 -6.69 -14.11
CA ASP A 53 2.52 -7.34 -15.43
C ASP A 53 1.41 -8.40 -15.47
N LYS A 54 1.35 -9.28 -14.48
CA LYS A 54 0.34 -10.35 -14.40
C LYS A 54 -1.10 -9.79 -14.28
N TYR A 55 -1.30 -8.81 -13.43
CA TYR A 55 -2.61 -8.18 -13.24
C TYR A 55 -3.07 -7.43 -14.49
N THR A 56 -2.15 -6.70 -15.13
CA THR A 56 -2.43 -5.90 -16.33
C THR A 56 -2.80 -6.82 -17.50
N GLU A 57 -2.08 -7.91 -17.73
CA GLU A 57 -2.39 -8.90 -18.77
C GLU A 57 -3.82 -9.45 -18.59
N ILE A 58 -4.16 -9.87 -17.38
CA ILE A 58 -5.49 -10.45 -17.10
C ILE A 58 -6.59 -9.37 -17.20
N ALA A 59 -6.34 -8.17 -16.69
CA ALA A 59 -7.31 -7.08 -16.70
C ALA A 59 -7.61 -6.61 -18.12
N GLU A 60 -6.59 -6.39 -18.95
CA GLU A 60 -6.73 -5.98 -20.36
C GLU A 60 -7.53 -7.01 -21.16
N ALA A 61 -7.23 -8.30 -20.99
CA ALA A 61 -7.96 -9.38 -21.64
C ALA A 61 -9.47 -9.41 -21.30
N ASN A 62 -9.86 -8.80 -20.18
CA ASN A 62 -11.24 -8.79 -19.67
C ASN A 62 -11.87 -7.38 -19.62
N GLY A 63 -11.24 -6.38 -20.24
CA GLY A 63 -11.76 -5.01 -20.31
C GLY A 63 -11.83 -4.31 -18.94
N LYS A 64 -10.92 -4.66 -18.02
CA LYS A 64 -10.83 -4.11 -16.67
C LYS A 64 -9.58 -3.21 -16.53
N PHE A 65 -9.58 -2.37 -15.50
CA PHE A 65 -8.40 -1.60 -15.14
C PHE A 65 -7.70 -2.18 -13.90
N VAL A 66 -6.45 -1.78 -13.71
CA VAL A 66 -5.64 -2.18 -12.54
C VAL A 66 -5.36 -0.98 -11.66
N GLY A 67 -5.47 -1.19 -10.35
CA GLY A 67 -5.09 -0.23 -9.33
C GLY A 67 -3.97 -0.76 -8.42
N MET A 68 -3.29 0.17 -7.73
CA MET A 68 -2.26 -0.12 -6.74
C MET A 68 -2.57 0.54 -5.41
N HIS A 69 -2.55 -0.24 -4.33
CA HIS A 69 -2.63 0.21 -2.95
C HIS A 69 -1.44 -0.32 -2.16
N ALA A 70 -0.57 0.56 -1.68
CA ALA A 70 0.65 0.17 -0.98
C ALA A 70 0.72 0.74 0.43
N HIS A 71 0.95 -0.15 1.43
CA HIS A 71 1.34 0.24 2.77
C HIS A 71 2.84 0.53 2.88
N ASN A 72 3.21 1.37 3.85
CA ASN A 72 4.54 1.99 3.92
C ASN A 72 5.46 1.39 5.00
N ASN A 73 5.26 0.13 5.39
CA ASN A 73 6.00 -0.50 6.50
C ASN A 73 7.52 -0.49 6.29
N GLN A 74 7.99 -0.80 5.09
CA GLN A 74 9.41 -0.74 4.71
C GLN A 74 9.81 0.61 4.05
N GLN A 75 8.96 1.64 4.10
CA GLN A 75 9.14 2.93 3.43
C GLN A 75 9.23 2.82 1.90
N LEU A 76 8.63 1.78 1.32
CA LEU A 76 8.64 1.51 -0.12
C LEU A 76 7.31 1.84 -0.82
N ALA A 77 6.26 2.28 -0.10
CA ALA A 77 4.95 2.51 -0.69
C ALA A 77 5.00 3.46 -1.91
N PHE A 78 5.75 4.56 -1.81
CA PHE A 78 5.92 5.48 -2.92
C PHE A 78 6.66 4.84 -4.10
N ALA A 79 7.79 4.18 -3.85
CA ALA A 79 8.58 3.53 -4.89
C ALA A 79 7.77 2.41 -5.59
N ASN A 80 7.05 1.61 -4.82
CA ASN A 80 6.18 0.54 -5.32
C ASN A 80 5.02 1.09 -6.16
N THR A 81 4.42 2.21 -5.73
CA THR A 81 3.35 2.88 -6.51
C THR A 81 3.88 3.41 -7.84
N ILE A 82 5.08 3.99 -7.86
CA ILE A 82 5.72 4.45 -9.10
C ILE A 82 6.08 3.28 -10.01
N GLU A 83 6.60 2.18 -9.46
CA GLU A 83 6.90 0.97 -10.24
C GLU A 83 5.63 0.40 -10.88
N ALA A 84 4.53 0.31 -10.12
CA ALA A 84 3.23 -0.12 -10.66
C ALA A 84 2.75 0.80 -11.80
N ALA A 85 2.87 2.10 -11.64
CA ALA A 85 2.53 3.06 -12.70
C ALA A 85 3.38 2.87 -13.96
N ALA A 86 4.66 2.57 -13.82
CA ALA A 86 5.57 2.29 -14.94
C ALA A 86 5.18 1.00 -15.70
N GLN A 87 4.49 0.07 -15.05
CA GLN A 87 3.95 -1.16 -15.66
C GLN A 87 2.51 -0.99 -16.19
N GLY A 88 1.99 0.23 -16.29
CA GLY A 88 0.67 0.49 -16.87
C GLY A 88 -0.50 0.45 -15.90
N VAL A 89 -0.26 0.29 -14.59
CA VAL A 89 -1.30 0.41 -13.58
C VAL A 89 -1.87 1.84 -13.60
N SER A 90 -3.19 1.95 -13.81
CA SER A 90 -3.84 3.23 -14.14
C SER A 90 -4.46 3.95 -12.94
N LEU A 91 -4.74 3.24 -11.85
CA LEU A 91 -5.26 3.82 -10.61
C LEU A 91 -4.23 3.68 -9.49
N LEU A 92 -3.89 4.77 -8.84
CA LEU A 92 -2.86 4.82 -7.80
C LEU A 92 -3.45 5.41 -6.52
N ASP A 93 -3.51 4.60 -5.47
CA ASP A 93 -3.99 5.05 -4.18
C ASP A 93 -2.90 5.82 -3.44
N ALA A 94 -3.29 6.96 -2.88
CA ALA A 94 -2.43 7.74 -2.01
C ALA A 94 -3.26 8.49 -0.98
N THR A 95 -2.65 8.82 0.16
CA THR A 95 -3.29 9.57 1.24
C THR A 95 -2.46 10.78 1.63
N MET A 96 -3.11 11.84 2.09
CA MET A 96 -2.42 13.05 2.53
C MET A 96 -1.51 12.75 3.71
N MET A 97 -0.23 13.14 3.61
CA MET A 97 0.84 12.80 4.56
C MET A 97 1.00 11.29 4.78
N GLY A 98 0.60 10.47 3.81
CA GLY A 98 0.64 9.02 3.95
C GLY A 98 -0.23 8.48 5.08
N MET A 99 -1.28 9.21 5.51
CA MET A 99 -2.14 8.78 6.61
C MET A 99 -2.72 7.39 6.36
N GLY A 100 -2.61 6.51 7.36
CA GLY A 100 -3.14 5.16 7.30
C GLY A 100 -2.76 4.34 8.52
N ARG A 101 -3.18 3.09 8.53
CA ARG A 101 -2.84 2.16 9.61
C ARG A 101 -1.31 2.02 9.74
N GLY A 102 -0.82 2.11 10.96
CA GLY A 102 0.58 1.85 11.27
C GLY A 102 1.55 2.80 10.57
N ALA A 103 2.41 2.26 9.73
CA ALA A 103 3.38 3.02 8.95
C ALA A 103 2.75 3.91 7.86
N GLY A 104 1.43 3.76 7.62
CA GLY A 104 0.70 4.53 6.64
C GLY A 104 0.75 3.95 5.23
N ASN A 105 0.46 4.81 4.26
CA ASN A 105 0.30 4.51 2.84
C ASN A 105 1.28 5.34 1.98
N CYS A 106 1.17 5.23 0.67
CA CYS A 106 1.80 6.16 -0.26
C CYS A 106 1.33 7.60 0.02
N ALA A 107 2.26 8.55 0.13
CA ALA A 107 1.93 9.95 0.38
C ALA A 107 1.50 10.65 -0.92
N MET A 108 0.32 11.28 -0.91
CA MET A 108 -0.28 11.92 -2.08
C MET A 108 0.55 13.10 -2.60
N GLU A 109 1.09 13.91 -1.71
CA GLU A 109 1.93 15.06 -2.06
C GLU A 109 3.22 14.63 -2.77
N LEU A 110 3.81 13.47 -2.40
CA LEU A 110 4.94 12.89 -3.11
C LEU A 110 4.53 12.39 -4.49
N LEU A 111 3.43 11.64 -4.56
CA LEU A 111 2.94 11.04 -5.80
C LEU A 111 2.61 12.12 -6.83
N LEU A 112 1.85 13.15 -6.48
CA LEU A 112 1.48 14.25 -7.37
C LEU A 112 2.70 15.06 -7.81
N SER A 113 3.67 15.28 -6.93
CA SER A 113 4.90 15.99 -7.27
C SER A 113 5.77 15.22 -8.25
N PHE A 114 5.79 13.90 -8.17
CA PHE A 114 6.55 13.02 -9.05
C PHE A 114 5.91 12.89 -10.44
N LEU A 115 4.62 12.60 -10.50
CA LEU A 115 3.92 12.30 -11.76
C LEU A 115 3.88 13.48 -12.74
N LYS A 116 4.02 14.70 -12.25
CA LYS A 116 4.02 15.94 -13.07
C LYS A 116 2.87 16.00 -14.08
N ASN A 117 1.74 15.38 -13.76
CA ASN A 117 0.58 15.40 -14.63
C ASN A 117 -0.13 16.76 -14.51
N PRO A 118 -0.29 17.52 -15.61
CA PRO A 118 -0.90 18.86 -15.59
C PRO A 118 -2.37 18.86 -15.14
N LYS A 119 -3.03 17.71 -15.17
CA LYS A 119 -4.40 17.53 -14.66
C LYS A 119 -4.47 17.68 -13.13
N TYR A 120 -3.39 17.40 -12.42
CA TYR A 120 -3.35 17.40 -10.96
C TYR A 120 -2.44 18.51 -10.45
N ASN A 121 -2.91 19.21 -9.43
CA ASN A 121 -2.17 20.26 -8.77
C ASN A 121 -1.95 19.89 -7.29
N VAL A 122 -0.70 19.93 -6.85
CA VAL A 122 -0.35 19.62 -5.46
C VAL A 122 -0.80 20.72 -4.48
N PHE A 123 -1.00 21.96 -4.94
CA PHE A 123 -1.32 23.08 -4.06
C PHE A 123 -2.57 22.87 -3.18
N PRO A 124 -3.73 22.40 -3.67
CA PRO A 124 -4.88 22.10 -2.83
C PRO A 124 -4.59 21.04 -1.77
N VAL A 125 -3.74 20.05 -2.09
CA VAL A 125 -3.32 19.01 -1.14
C VAL A 125 -2.48 19.61 -0.02
N LEU A 126 -1.51 20.47 -0.34
CA LEU A 126 -0.69 21.17 0.66
C LEU A 126 -1.55 22.04 1.58
N LYS A 127 -2.50 22.78 1.01
CA LYS A 127 -3.43 23.59 1.79
C LYS A 127 -4.28 22.75 2.73
N PHE A 128 -4.81 21.61 2.28
CA PHE A 128 -5.56 20.70 3.13
C PHE A 128 -4.68 20.11 4.25
N ILE A 129 -3.42 19.80 3.94
CA ILE A 129 -2.45 19.32 4.94
C ILE A 129 -2.26 20.36 6.04
N GLU A 130 -2.04 21.62 5.68
CA GLU A 130 -1.85 22.72 6.64
C GLU A 130 -3.10 22.92 7.51
N GLU A 131 -4.28 22.93 6.90
CA GLU A 131 -5.54 23.25 7.59
C GLU A 131 -6.09 22.10 8.43
N HIS A 132 -5.83 20.85 8.06
CA HIS A 132 -6.49 19.68 8.64
C HIS A 132 -5.55 18.59 9.15
N MET A 133 -4.51 18.25 8.39
CA MET A 133 -3.67 17.10 8.75
C MET A 133 -2.67 17.44 9.86
N LEU A 134 -2.10 18.64 9.84
CA LEU A 134 -1.22 19.10 10.92
C LEU A 134 -1.97 19.22 12.25
N PRO A 135 -3.12 19.90 12.33
CA PRO A 135 -3.93 19.91 13.56
C PRO A 135 -4.35 18.50 14.03
N LEU A 136 -4.65 17.58 13.11
CA LEU A 136 -4.95 16.20 13.45
C LEU A 136 -3.77 15.49 14.13
N LYS A 137 -2.54 15.67 13.62
CA LYS A 137 -1.33 15.16 14.27
C LYS A 137 -1.09 15.80 15.64
N GLU A 138 -1.28 17.10 15.77
CA GLU A 138 -1.15 17.82 17.03
C GLU A 138 -2.18 17.36 18.06
N SER A 139 -3.36 16.91 17.64
CA SER A 139 -4.38 16.31 18.52
C SER A 139 -4.06 14.89 18.99
N GLY A 140 -2.93 14.31 18.57
CA GLY A 140 -2.45 13.01 19.00
C GLY A 140 -2.69 11.86 18.03
N ALA A 141 -3.16 12.12 16.81
CA ALA A 141 -3.25 11.08 15.78
C ALA A 141 -1.85 10.66 15.32
N VAL A 142 -1.58 9.35 15.34
CA VAL A 142 -0.26 8.79 15.06
C VAL A 142 -0.31 7.85 13.85
N TRP A 143 0.54 8.10 12.88
CA TRP A 143 0.87 7.21 11.77
C TRP A 143 2.26 7.58 11.23
N GLY A 144 2.88 6.67 10.52
CA GLY A 144 4.16 6.89 9.87
C GLY A 144 5.20 5.85 10.29
N TYR A 145 6.46 6.14 9.95
CA TYR A 145 7.57 5.25 10.23
C TYR A 145 7.75 4.98 11.72
N ASP A 146 7.88 3.69 12.04
CA ASP A 146 8.40 3.23 13.32
C ASP A 146 9.11 1.88 13.13
N ILE A 147 10.09 1.57 13.97
CA ILE A 147 10.90 0.35 13.86
C ILE A 147 10.06 -0.92 13.92
N PRO A 148 9.08 -1.10 14.81
CA PRO A 148 8.22 -2.29 14.83
C PRO A 148 7.50 -2.54 13.51
N TYR A 149 7.04 -1.49 12.82
CA TYR A 149 6.40 -1.65 11.50
C TYR A 149 7.40 -2.09 10.42
N LEU A 150 8.62 -1.53 10.44
CA LEU A 150 9.69 -1.97 9.56
C LEU A 150 9.97 -3.46 9.74
N LEU A 151 10.07 -3.93 11.00
CA LEU A 151 10.40 -5.32 11.31
C LEU A 151 9.29 -6.29 10.82
N THR A 152 8.02 -5.99 11.10
CA THR A 152 6.92 -6.82 10.61
C THR A 152 6.81 -6.80 9.08
N GLY A 153 7.01 -5.65 8.43
CA GLY A 153 7.04 -5.55 6.97
C GLY A 153 8.18 -6.37 6.36
N ARG A 154 9.40 -6.27 6.92
CA ARG A 154 10.57 -7.04 6.49
C ARG A 154 10.34 -8.54 6.57
N LEU A 155 9.65 -9.02 7.61
CA LEU A 155 9.35 -10.43 7.81
C LEU A 155 8.04 -10.88 7.12
N ASN A 156 7.43 -10.00 6.35
CA ASN A 156 6.15 -10.25 5.68
C ASN A 156 5.06 -10.75 6.65
N GLN A 157 5.00 -10.14 7.82
CA GLN A 157 4.03 -10.46 8.87
C GLN A 157 2.98 -9.37 9.01
N HIS A 158 1.79 -9.77 9.49
CA HIS A 158 0.71 -8.82 9.76
C HIS A 158 1.14 -7.79 10.83
N PRO A 159 0.85 -6.49 10.65
CA PRO A 159 1.34 -5.42 11.51
C PRO A 159 0.73 -5.39 12.93
N SER A 160 -0.17 -6.32 13.29
CA SER A 160 -0.77 -6.40 14.63
C SER A 160 0.29 -6.50 15.73
N ALA A 161 1.32 -7.34 15.54
CA ALA A 161 2.39 -7.47 16.52
C ALA A 161 3.13 -6.14 16.77
N ALA A 162 3.39 -5.38 15.70
CA ALA A 162 3.99 -4.05 15.80
C ALA A 162 3.08 -3.08 16.54
N ILE A 163 1.76 -3.08 16.23
CA ILE A 163 0.78 -2.22 16.88
C ILE A 163 0.74 -2.49 18.39
N ASP A 164 0.71 -3.76 18.78
CA ASP A 164 0.64 -4.16 20.19
C ASP A 164 1.95 -3.82 20.93
N TYR A 165 3.10 -4.04 20.27
CA TYR A 165 4.40 -3.66 20.81
C TYR A 165 4.52 -2.14 21.05
N ILE A 166 4.09 -1.32 20.10
CA ILE A 166 4.11 0.14 20.26
C ILE A 166 3.18 0.58 21.40
N LYS A 167 1.99 -0.04 21.54
CA LYS A 167 1.07 0.25 22.63
C LYS A 167 1.61 -0.12 24.00
N SER A 168 2.48 -1.14 24.10
CA SER A 168 3.11 -1.51 25.37
C SER A 168 4.12 -0.47 25.86
N GLY A 169 4.62 0.39 24.96
CA GLY A 169 5.64 1.39 25.26
C GLY A 169 7.06 0.80 25.39
N GLU A 170 7.24 -0.46 25.01
CA GLU A 170 8.55 -1.10 25.03
C GLU A 170 9.46 -0.56 23.91
N THR A 171 10.78 -0.64 24.14
CA THR A 171 11.78 -0.14 23.20
C THR A 171 12.93 -1.11 22.96
N HIS A 172 12.78 -2.39 23.35
CA HIS A 172 13.77 -3.45 23.17
C HIS A 172 13.61 -4.09 21.78
N TYR A 173 13.90 -3.34 20.72
CA TYR A 173 13.64 -3.74 19.34
C TYR A 173 14.37 -5.01 18.88
N ALA A 174 15.55 -5.30 19.44
CA ALA A 174 16.30 -6.51 19.13
C ALA A 174 15.57 -7.77 19.67
N ASP A 175 15.04 -7.69 20.88
CA ASP A 175 14.26 -8.77 21.48
C ASP A 175 12.95 -8.97 20.72
N PHE A 176 12.25 -7.87 20.40
CA PHE A 176 11.04 -7.92 19.57
C PHE A 176 11.31 -8.58 18.20
N TYR A 177 12.44 -8.27 17.56
CA TYR A 177 12.82 -8.91 16.30
C TYR A 177 13.03 -10.42 16.46
N THR A 178 13.71 -10.85 17.53
CA THR A 178 13.89 -12.26 17.83
C THR A 178 12.55 -12.98 18.04
N ASP A 179 11.63 -12.37 18.82
CA ASP A 179 10.29 -12.91 19.06
C ASP A 179 9.46 -13.04 17.77
N LEU A 180 9.70 -12.17 16.79
CA LEU A 180 9.03 -12.26 15.48
C LEU A 180 9.59 -13.39 14.61
N LEU A 181 10.88 -13.72 14.75
CA LEU A 181 11.51 -14.83 14.00
C LEU A 181 11.05 -16.21 14.48
N ASP A 182 10.63 -16.32 15.75
CA ASP A 182 10.19 -17.57 16.37
C ASP A 182 8.70 -17.91 16.10
N LYS A 183 7.99 -17.03 15.38
CA LYS A 183 6.58 -17.17 14.97
C LYS A 183 6.41 -17.65 13.55
#